data_024da5f869a72a387dec3e055724b38a
#
_entry.id   024da5f869a72a387dec3e055724b38a
#
_cell.length_a   1.000
_cell.length_b   1.000
_cell.length_c   1.000
_cell.angle_alpha   90.00
_cell.angle_beta   90.00
_cell.angle_gamma   90.00
#
_symmetry.space_group_name_H-M   'P 1'
#
loop_
_entity.id
_entity.type
_entity.pdbx_description
1 polymer ?
#
loop_
_entity_poly.entity_id
_entity_poly.type
_entity_poly.pdbx_seq_one_letter_code
_entity_poly.pdbx_strand_id
1 'polypeptide(L)'
;SEMGVSERSFPSLTQDQIEITRAGPELLVYMPDKKIVKSEMGVSERSFPSLTQDQIATVGQNYDVFVGTVDRIAGRFATHITLLPKDKLRYRHELWIDQKTGLQIKAQMYTERSELVEQIMFTEVVIGNHVSHAMTRSAYEDVAHSWKLDRGARSKLQHGSTVKAWLVNKPPPGFKQVMQLRRKIGEQQSRVHLVFSDGFAAISIFIDTRSNNGFRAGLAKEGSLNVYRRVLDDQFVTVLGDVPANTVKRIGDSLVKH
;
A
#
# COMPACT_ATOMS: atom_id res chain seq x y z
N SER A 1 1.38 21.75 -10.68
CA SER A 1 -0.02 21.95 -10.29
C SER A 1 -0.34 20.96 -9.19
N GLU A 2 -0.53 21.48 -7.98
CA GLU A 2 -0.89 20.68 -6.81
C GLU A 2 -2.33 20.21 -6.96
N MET A 3 -2.56 18.91 -6.99
CA MET A 3 -3.87 18.33 -6.83
C MET A 3 -4.11 18.06 -5.35
N GLY A 4 -4.91 18.89 -4.70
CA GLY A 4 -5.43 18.61 -3.38
C GLY A 4 -6.56 17.58 -3.50
N VAL A 5 -6.44 16.46 -2.87
CA VAL A 5 -7.50 15.44 -2.76
C VAL A 5 -7.94 15.41 -1.31
N SER A 6 -9.19 15.76 -1.03
CA SER A 6 -9.83 15.59 0.27
C SER A 6 -10.79 14.42 0.18
N GLU A 7 -10.53 13.37 0.92
CA GLU A 7 -11.40 12.21 1.06
C GLU A 7 -12.32 12.43 2.28
N ARG A 8 -13.59 12.73 2.05
CA ARG A 8 -14.62 12.67 3.08
C ARG A 8 -15.37 11.37 2.96
N SER A 9 -15.13 10.46 3.89
CA SER A 9 -15.89 9.23 4.03
C SER A 9 -17.18 9.51 4.79
N PHE A 10 -18.35 9.25 4.17
CA PHE A 10 -19.63 9.24 4.87
C PHE A 10 -19.83 7.95 5.65
N PRO A 11 -20.50 7.99 6.82
CA PRO A 11 -20.57 6.84 7.71
C PRO A 11 -21.45 5.74 7.13
N SER A 12 -20.88 4.59 6.86
CA SER A 12 -21.59 3.32 6.85
C SER A 12 -21.04 2.46 7.97
N LEU A 13 -21.88 2.19 8.95
CA LEU A 13 -21.82 1.13 9.94
C LEU A 13 -20.43 0.51 10.21
N THR A 14 -19.81 0.89 11.35
CA THR A 14 -18.68 0.21 12.01
C THR A 14 -17.31 0.32 11.35
N GLN A 15 -16.87 1.49 10.90
CA GLN A 15 -15.47 1.68 10.51
C GLN A 15 -14.89 2.94 11.14
N ASP A 16 -13.67 2.83 11.64
CA ASP A 16 -12.85 3.95 12.10
C ASP A 16 -12.87 5.06 11.03
N GLN A 17 -13.40 6.23 11.31
CA GLN A 17 -13.29 7.38 10.44
C GLN A 17 -11.82 7.79 10.37
N ILE A 18 -11.26 7.82 9.19
CA ILE A 18 -9.89 8.25 8.96
C ILE A 18 -9.95 9.42 7.98
N GLU A 19 -9.29 10.51 8.34
CA GLU A 19 -9.08 11.63 7.42
C GLU A 19 -7.60 11.71 7.05
N ILE A 20 -7.32 11.88 5.78
CA ILE A 20 -5.96 11.97 5.26
C ILE A 20 -5.79 13.31 4.57
N THR A 21 -4.78 14.08 4.98
CA THR A 21 -4.37 15.29 4.27
C THR A 21 -2.95 15.11 3.75
N ARG A 22 -2.67 15.68 2.59
CA ARG A 22 -1.36 15.67 1.98
C ARG A 22 -0.96 17.08 1.54
N ALA A 23 0.19 17.54 2.00
CA ALA A 23 0.80 18.78 1.57
C ALA A 23 2.25 18.50 1.13
N GLY A 24 2.48 18.51 -0.18
CA GLY A 24 3.79 18.13 -0.74
C GLY A 24 4.22 16.71 -0.32
N PRO A 25 5.40 16.54 0.32
CA PRO A 25 5.92 15.24 0.73
C PRO A 25 5.34 14.74 2.07
N GLU A 26 4.60 15.56 2.80
CA GLU A 26 4.03 15.22 4.09
C GLU A 26 2.60 14.72 3.94
N LEU A 27 2.33 13.55 4.55
CA LEU A 27 1.02 12.96 4.66
C LEU A 27 0.64 12.89 6.13
N LEU A 28 -0.51 13.44 6.48
CA LEU A 28 -1.07 13.37 7.83
C LEU A 28 -2.32 12.49 7.80
N VAL A 29 -2.34 11.49 8.68
CA VAL A 29 -3.47 10.57 8.86
C VAL A 29 -4.09 10.84 10.24
N TYR A 30 -5.29 11.36 10.26
CA TYR A 30 -6.06 11.64 11.46
C TYR A 30 -6.95 10.44 11.80
N MET A 31 -6.81 9.90 13.00
CA MET A 31 -7.59 8.79 13.54
C MET A 31 -8.37 9.26 14.76
N PRO A 32 -9.57 9.84 14.59
CA PRO A 32 -10.29 10.48 15.68
C PRO A 32 -10.66 9.51 16.80
N ASP A 33 -11.06 8.29 16.48
CA ASP A 33 -11.43 7.27 17.47
C ASP A 33 -10.26 6.90 18.40
N LYS A 34 -9.02 6.97 17.89
CA LYS A 34 -7.79 6.67 18.63
C LYS A 34 -7.12 7.91 19.20
N LYS A 35 -7.60 9.12 18.82
CA LYS A 35 -6.95 10.39 19.12
C LYS A 35 -5.46 10.39 18.74
N ILE A 36 -5.17 9.94 17.53
CA ILE A 36 -3.81 9.84 16.98
C ILE A 36 -3.74 10.59 15.66
N VAL A 37 -2.69 11.36 15.46
CA VAL A 37 -2.25 11.86 14.15
C VAL A 37 -0.96 11.15 13.78
N LYS A 38 -0.95 10.45 12.66
CA LYS A 38 0.31 9.91 12.10
C LYS A 38 0.83 10.87 11.05
N SER A 39 2.11 11.22 11.16
CA SER A 39 2.82 11.98 10.12
C SER A 39 3.79 11.04 9.41
N GLU A 40 3.65 10.93 8.09
CA GLU A 40 4.55 10.16 7.24
C GLU A 40 5.22 11.10 6.24
N MET A 41 6.55 10.98 6.14
CA MET A 41 7.37 11.73 5.18
C MET A 41 7.85 10.79 4.07
N GLY A 42 7.86 11.27 2.85
CA GLY A 42 8.30 10.48 1.70
C GLY A 42 7.23 9.46 1.30
N VAL A 43 6.06 9.96 0.96
CA VAL A 43 4.90 9.17 0.57
C VAL A 43 5.27 8.16 -0.51
N SER A 44 4.89 6.91 -0.30
CA SER A 44 4.90 5.88 -1.34
C SER A 44 4.16 6.42 -2.57
N GLU A 45 4.83 6.50 -3.70
CA GLU A 45 4.26 6.90 -4.99
C GLU A 45 3.12 5.97 -5.45
N ARG A 46 2.81 4.94 -4.67
CA ARG A 46 1.89 3.84 -4.98
C ARG A 46 0.55 3.94 -4.29
N SER A 47 0.23 5.10 -3.72
CA SER A 47 -1.05 5.28 -3.04
C SER A 47 -2.14 5.64 -4.05
N PHE A 48 -3.28 4.91 -4.00
CA PHE A 48 -4.52 5.39 -4.61
C PHE A 48 -4.72 6.88 -4.24
N PRO A 49 -5.11 7.75 -5.14
CA PRO A 49 -5.59 7.51 -6.51
C PRO A 49 -4.53 7.72 -7.62
N SER A 50 -3.26 7.79 -7.30
CA SER A 50 -2.21 8.12 -8.27
C SER A 50 -1.61 6.86 -8.91
N LEU A 51 -1.49 6.89 -10.24
CA LEU A 51 -0.71 5.94 -11.02
C LEU A 51 0.62 6.60 -11.41
N THR A 52 1.73 5.93 -11.13
CA THR A 52 3.05 6.45 -11.48
C THR A 52 3.39 6.12 -12.94
N GLN A 53 4.30 6.89 -13.53
CA GLN A 53 4.81 6.62 -14.88
C GLN A 53 5.44 5.22 -14.99
N ASP A 54 6.15 4.77 -13.95
CA ASP A 54 6.78 3.44 -13.90
C ASP A 54 5.73 2.32 -13.89
N GLN A 55 4.61 2.49 -13.16
CA GLN A 55 3.50 1.54 -13.19
C GLN A 55 2.93 1.41 -14.58
N ILE A 56 2.66 2.54 -15.26
CA ILE A 56 2.13 2.56 -16.63
C ILE A 56 3.11 1.92 -17.61
N ALA A 57 4.39 2.24 -17.52
CA ALA A 57 5.42 1.73 -18.43
C ALA A 57 5.66 0.22 -18.29
N THR A 58 5.45 -0.35 -17.11
CA THR A 58 5.76 -1.76 -16.82
C THR A 58 4.54 -2.68 -16.78
N VAL A 59 3.33 -2.13 -16.75
CA VAL A 59 2.10 -2.93 -16.61
C VAL A 59 2.00 -4.05 -17.65
N GLY A 60 2.26 -3.76 -18.92
CA GLY A 60 2.18 -4.73 -20.02
C GLY A 60 3.16 -5.89 -19.94
N GLN A 61 4.17 -5.83 -19.05
CA GLN A 61 5.10 -6.94 -18.84
C GLN A 61 4.43 -8.07 -18.04
N ASN A 62 3.57 -7.71 -17.07
CA ASN A 62 2.99 -8.64 -16.11
C ASN A 62 1.49 -8.85 -16.27
N TYR A 63 0.81 -7.94 -16.99
CA TYR A 63 -0.64 -7.95 -17.18
C TYR A 63 -1.00 -7.78 -18.65
N ASP A 64 -2.08 -8.41 -19.09
CA ASP A 64 -2.81 -8.03 -20.27
C ASP A 64 -3.80 -6.92 -19.91
N VAL A 65 -3.79 -5.85 -20.71
CA VAL A 65 -4.58 -4.65 -20.45
C VAL A 65 -5.75 -4.60 -21.39
N PHE A 66 -6.96 -4.55 -20.85
CA PHE A 66 -8.19 -4.41 -21.62
C PHE A 66 -8.87 -3.10 -21.26
N VAL A 67 -9.22 -2.34 -22.30
CA VAL A 67 -10.01 -1.11 -22.16
C VAL A 67 -11.47 -1.47 -22.36
N GLY A 68 -12.29 -1.23 -21.35
CA GLY A 68 -13.71 -1.54 -21.32
C GLY A 68 -14.59 -0.31 -21.58
N THR A 69 -15.77 -0.34 -20.99
CA THR A 69 -16.81 0.69 -21.12
C THR A 69 -16.47 1.97 -20.37
N VAL A 70 -17.28 2.99 -20.59
CA VAL A 70 -17.27 4.22 -19.80
C VAL A 70 -18.38 4.16 -18.78
N ASP A 71 -18.02 4.27 -17.51
CA ASP A 71 -18.94 4.28 -16.38
C ASP A 71 -19.03 5.66 -15.73
N ARG A 72 -20.03 5.88 -14.88
CA ARG A 72 -20.15 7.10 -14.11
C ARG A 72 -19.83 6.83 -12.64
N ILE A 73 -18.71 7.34 -12.14
CA ILE A 73 -18.21 7.18 -10.78
C ILE A 73 -18.03 8.55 -10.15
N ALA A 74 -18.56 8.77 -8.94
CA ALA A 74 -18.51 10.05 -8.23
C ALA A 74 -18.94 11.24 -9.11
N GLY A 75 -19.96 11.04 -9.98
CA GLY A 75 -20.46 12.05 -10.90
C GLY A 75 -19.61 12.29 -12.15
N ARG A 76 -18.51 11.56 -12.36
CA ARG A 76 -17.54 11.74 -13.44
C ARG A 76 -17.56 10.56 -14.42
N PHE A 77 -17.25 10.81 -15.68
CA PHE A 77 -17.09 9.75 -16.68
C PHE A 77 -15.68 9.14 -16.54
N ALA A 78 -15.64 7.84 -16.31
CA ALA A 78 -14.42 7.09 -16.11
C ALA A 78 -14.34 5.90 -17.07
N THR A 79 -13.20 5.70 -17.69
CA THR A 79 -12.92 4.53 -18.51
C THR A 79 -12.56 3.36 -17.62
N HIS A 80 -13.27 2.24 -17.77
CA HIS A 80 -12.96 0.99 -17.10
C HIS A 80 -11.77 0.32 -17.77
N ILE A 81 -10.78 -0.11 -16.98
CA ILE A 81 -9.59 -0.82 -17.44
C ILE A 81 -9.42 -2.08 -16.61
N THR A 82 -9.30 -3.22 -17.27
CA THR A 82 -8.98 -4.49 -16.62
C THR A 82 -7.51 -4.81 -16.82
N LEU A 83 -6.81 -5.11 -15.73
CA LEU A 83 -5.46 -5.65 -15.72
C LEU A 83 -5.55 -7.13 -15.37
N LEU A 84 -5.46 -7.99 -16.39
CA LEU A 84 -5.51 -9.44 -16.21
C LEU A 84 -4.09 -9.98 -16.06
N PRO A 85 -3.74 -10.63 -14.93
CA PRO A 85 -2.41 -11.16 -14.73
C PRO A 85 -2.06 -12.23 -15.78
N LYS A 86 -0.82 -12.20 -16.28
CA LYS A 86 -0.26 -13.22 -17.18
C LYS A 86 0.15 -14.50 -16.46
N ASP A 87 0.13 -14.49 -15.12
CA ASP A 87 0.49 -15.60 -14.26
C ASP A 87 -0.49 -15.75 -13.07
N LYS A 88 -0.22 -16.70 -12.16
CA LYS A 88 -1.02 -16.95 -10.96
C LYS A 88 -0.37 -16.38 -9.68
N LEU A 89 0.53 -15.40 -9.83
CA LEU A 89 1.29 -14.85 -8.72
C LEU A 89 0.79 -13.49 -8.24
N ARG A 90 -0.25 -12.98 -8.89
CA ARG A 90 -0.86 -11.67 -8.62
C ARG A 90 -2.35 -11.70 -8.86
N TYR A 91 -3.06 -10.72 -8.33
CA TYR A 91 -4.49 -10.58 -8.49
C TYR A 91 -4.86 -9.78 -9.74
N ARG A 92 -6.08 -9.97 -10.24
CA ARG A 92 -6.68 -9.13 -11.27
C ARG A 92 -7.06 -7.80 -10.67
N HIS A 93 -6.76 -6.70 -11.38
CA HIS A 93 -7.21 -5.37 -11.01
C HIS A 93 -8.22 -4.83 -12.02
N GLU A 94 -9.21 -4.12 -11.52
CA GLU A 94 -10.14 -3.34 -12.32
C GLU A 94 -10.08 -1.89 -11.85
N LEU A 95 -9.82 -0.97 -12.77
CA LEU A 95 -9.55 0.42 -12.52
C LEU A 95 -10.54 1.27 -13.29
N TRP A 96 -11.00 2.37 -12.69
CA TRP A 96 -11.81 3.38 -13.35
C TRP A 96 -11.06 4.69 -13.36
N ILE A 97 -10.67 5.10 -14.55
CA ILE A 97 -9.83 6.27 -14.77
C ILE A 97 -10.68 7.42 -15.31
N ASP A 98 -10.73 8.53 -14.59
CA ASP A 98 -11.44 9.73 -15.02
C ASP A 98 -10.95 10.22 -16.39
N GLN A 99 -11.85 10.37 -17.34
CA GLN A 99 -11.48 10.69 -18.73
C GLN A 99 -10.84 12.07 -18.89
N LYS A 100 -11.16 13.02 -18.00
CA LYS A 100 -10.66 14.40 -18.11
C LYS A 100 -9.29 14.59 -17.47
N THR A 101 -9.01 13.89 -16.37
CA THR A 101 -7.83 14.17 -15.55
C THR A 101 -6.84 13.00 -15.49
N GLY A 102 -7.26 11.79 -15.91
CA GLY A 102 -6.46 10.59 -15.75
C GLY A 102 -6.39 10.08 -14.31
N LEU A 103 -7.17 10.65 -13.37
CA LEU A 103 -7.19 10.22 -11.99
C LEU A 103 -7.91 8.88 -11.88
N GLN A 104 -7.35 7.95 -11.13
CA GLN A 104 -8.01 6.70 -10.76
C GLN A 104 -9.05 6.99 -9.68
N ILE A 105 -10.33 6.86 -9.99
CA ILE A 105 -11.43 7.21 -9.06
C ILE A 105 -12.13 6.00 -8.46
N LYS A 106 -11.85 4.82 -8.97
CA LYS A 106 -12.25 3.54 -8.38
C LYS A 106 -11.21 2.48 -8.72
N ALA A 107 -10.95 1.58 -7.78
CA ALA A 107 -10.15 0.37 -7.98
C ALA A 107 -10.83 -0.81 -7.31
N GLN A 108 -10.74 -1.96 -7.94
CA GLN A 108 -11.17 -3.26 -7.39
C GLN A 108 -10.07 -4.28 -7.64
N MET A 109 -9.92 -5.21 -6.72
CA MET A 109 -8.97 -6.32 -6.82
C MET A 109 -9.71 -7.64 -6.60
N TYR A 110 -9.42 -8.62 -7.44
CA TYR A 110 -10.12 -9.90 -7.46
C TYR A 110 -9.16 -11.07 -7.41
N THR A 111 -9.56 -12.12 -6.69
CA THR A 111 -8.87 -13.42 -6.71
C THR A 111 -8.98 -14.08 -8.09
N GLU A 112 -8.23 -15.17 -8.30
CA GLU A 112 -8.35 -16.03 -9.49
C GLU A 112 -9.78 -16.61 -9.66
N ARG A 113 -10.54 -16.72 -8.57
CA ARG A 113 -11.94 -17.19 -8.56
C ARG A 113 -12.96 -16.08 -8.75
N SER A 114 -12.49 -14.87 -9.10
CA SER A 114 -13.34 -13.69 -9.23
C SER A 114 -14.04 -13.25 -7.92
N GLU A 115 -13.48 -13.59 -6.79
CA GLU A 115 -13.93 -13.08 -5.49
C GLU A 115 -13.32 -11.69 -5.25
N LEU A 116 -14.13 -10.73 -4.85
CA LEU A 116 -13.67 -9.37 -4.53
C LEU A 116 -12.80 -9.41 -3.27
N VAL A 117 -11.55 -8.98 -3.39
CA VAL A 117 -10.58 -8.89 -2.29
C VAL A 117 -10.62 -7.53 -1.63
N GLU A 118 -10.62 -6.48 -2.46
CA GLU A 118 -10.58 -5.09 -2.02
C GLU A 118 -11.29 -4.19 -3.02
N GLN A 119 -11.94 -3.15 -2.50
CA GLN A 119 -12.48 -2.06 -3.31
C GLN A 119 -12.16 -0.73 -2.65
N ILE A 120 -11.65 0.20 -3.44
CA ILE A 120 -11.48 1.60 -3.08
C ILE A 120 -12.23 2.43 -4.13
N MET A 121 -13.04 3.39 -3.68
CA MET A 121 -13.82 4.23 -4.58
C MET A 121 -14.07 5.60 -3.95
N PHE A 122 -13.92 6.66 -4.73
CA PHE A 122 -14.42 7.96 -4.34
C PHE A 122 -15.95 7.98 -4.42
N THR A 123 -16.60 8.42 -3.38
CA THR A 123 -18.03 8.74 -3.39
C THR A 123 -18.25 10.15 -3.91
N GLU A 124 -17.29 11.03 -3.63
CA GLU A 124 -17.25 12.41 -4.13
C GLU A 124 -15.80 12.80 -4.41
N VAL A 125 -15.56 13.57 -5.46
CA VAL A 125 -14.22 14.07 -5.78
C VAL A 125 -14.30 15.48 -6.40
N VAL A 126 -13.52 16.40 -5.86
CA VAL A 126 -13.32 17.75 -6.40
C VAL A 126 -11.88 17.88 -6.89
N ILE A 127 -11.71 18.31 -8.13
CA ILE A 127 -10.38 18.36 -8.78
C ILE A 127 -10.19 19.75 -9.43
N GLY A 128 -8.96 20.25 -9.32
CA GLY A 128 -8.54 21.48 -10.02
C GLY A 128 -8.86 22.75 -9.27
N ASN A 129 -9.10 23.83 -10.01
CA ASN A 129 -9.21 25.19 -9.45
C ASN A 129 -10.42 25.42 -8.53
N HIS A 130 -11.32 24.44 -8.43
CA HIS A 130 -12.45 24.47 -7.49
C HIS A 130 -12.05 24.00 -6.08
N VAL A 131 -10.85 23.46 -5.91
CA VAL A 131 -10.32 23.06 -4.60
C VAL A 131 -9.77 24.29 -3.90
N SER A 132 -10.45 24.78 -2.88
CA SER A 132 -9.95 25.86 -2.05
C SER A 132 -9.00 25.33 -0.97
N HIS A 133 -8.12 26.19 -0.46
CA HIS A 133 -7.22 25.82 0.64
C HIS A 133 -7.98 25.35 1.88
N ALA A 134 -9.17 25.91 2.14
CA ALA A 134 -10.03 25.48 3.25
C ALA A 134 -10.54 24.04 3.08
N MET A 135 -10.72 23.55 1.84
CA MET A 135 -11.17 22.18 1.57
C MET A 135 -10.06 21.15 1.77
N THR A 136 -8.80 21.57 1.78
CA THR A 136 -7.63 20.69 1.98
C THR A 136 -7.16 20.61 3.43
N ARG A 137 -7.77 21.43 4.32
CA ARG A 137 -7.53 21.34 5.77
C ARG A 137 -8.35 20.23 6.38
N SER A 138 -7.77 19.55 7.38
CA SER A 138 -8.49 18.55 8.15
C SER A 138 -9.63 19.19 8.98
N ALA A 139 -10.76 18.50 9.03
CA ALA A 139 -11.83 18.85 9.95
C ALA A 139 -11.40 18.71 11.44
N TYR A 140 -10.34 17.97 11.69
CA TYR A 140 -9.81 17.73 13.04
C TYR A 140 -8.61 18.60 13.40
N GLU A 141 -8.14 19.50 12.50
CA GLU A 141 -6.93 20.28 12.70
C GLU A 141 -6.93 21.04 14.02
N ASP A 142 -8.05 21.69 14.37
CA ASP A 142 -8.17 22.50 15.57
C ASP A 142 -8.19 21.67 16.88
N VAL A 143 -8.66 20.43 16.84
CA VAL A 143 -8.74 19.55 18.02
C VAL A 143 -7.56 18.58 18.14
N ALA A 144 -6.89 18.33 17.03
CA ALA A 144 -5.79 17.38 16.94
C ALA A 144 -4.52 17.83 17.70
N HIS A 145 -4.43 19.09 18.11
CA HIS A 145 -3.32 19.57 18.96
C HIS A 145 -3.20 18.81 20.28
N SER A 146 -4.32 18.27 20.78
CA SER A 146 -4.36 17.46 22.00
C SER A 146 -4.12 15.96 21.75
N TRP A 147 -4.04 15.53 20.48
CA TRP A 147 -3.91 14.13 20.12
C TRP A 147 -2.45 13.69 20.15
N LYS A 148 -2.26 12.37 20.30
CA LYS A 148 -0.92 11.78 20.20
C LYS A 148 -0.39 11.91 18.79
N LEU A 149 0.70 12.66 18.62
CA LEU A 149 1.41 12.74 17.35
C LEU A 149 2.36 11.54 17.21
N ASP A 150 2.01 10.62 16.31
CA ASP A 150 2.88 9.52 15.91
C ASP A 150 3.65 9.95 14.63
N ARG A 151 4.81 10.50 14.84
CA ARG A 151 5.71 10.85 13.73
C ARG A 151 6.41 9.63 13.18
N GLY A 152 5.74 8.50 12.99
CA GLY A 152 6.31 7.25 12.53
C GLY A 152 7.84 7.31 12.60
N ALA A 153 8.53 6.51 13.37
CA ALA A 153 9.94 6.73 13.68
C ALA A 153 10.62 7.33 12.44
N ARG A 154 11.08 8.60 12.53
CA ARG A 154 11.88 9.22 11.46
C ARG A 154 12.99 8.21 11.21
N SER A 155 12.75 7.29 10.28
CA SER A 155 13.85 6.53 9.77
C SER A 155 14.71 7.59 9.15
N LYS A 156 15.77 7.99 9.86
CA LYS A 156 16.93 8.48 9.12
C LYS A 156 17.09 7.43 8.06
N LEU A 157 16.66 7.76 6.86
CA LEU A 157 17.01 7.01 5.68
C LEU A 157 18.54 6.98 5.71
N GLN A 158 19.09 6.02 6.40
CA GLN A 158 20.48 5.67 6.19
C GLN A 158 20.48 4.99 4.81
N HIS A 159 20.42 5.83 3.78
CA HIS A 159 21.02 5.52 2.51
C HIS A 159 22.49 5.27 2.80
N GLY A 160 22.84 4.02 3.09
CA GLY A 160 24.26 3.81 3.29
C GLY A 160 24.69 2.65 4.16
N SER A 161 23.89 1.67 4.39
CA SER A 161 24.46 0.33 4.54
C SER A 161 23.56 -0.64 3.83
N THR A 162 23.96 -1.02 2.64
CA THR A 162 23.43 -2.20 1.96
C THR A 162 23.45 -3.30 2.99
N VAL A 163 22.28 -3.66 3.53
CA VAL A 163 22.17 -4.78 4.46
C VAL A 163 22.38 -6.02 3.61
N LYS A 164 23.64 -6.34 3.29
CA LYS A 164 24.02 -7.52 2.50
C LYS A 164 23.62 -8.84 3.15
N ALA A 165 22.95 -8.79 4.31
CA ALA A 165 22.65 -9.96 5.11
C ALA A 165 21.44 -10.77 4.61
N TRP A 166 20.57 -10.21 3.76
CA TRP A 166 19.34 -10.87 3.33
C TRP A 166 19.10 -10.70 1.84
N LEU A 167 18.85 -11.81 1.16
CA LEU A 167 18.60 -11.87 -0.27
C LEU A 167 17.39 -12.76 -0.55
N VAL A 168 16.53 -12.33 -1.46
CA VAL A 168 15.52 -13.20 -2.06
C VAL A 168 16.09 -13.76 -3.35
N ASN A 169 16.51 -15.02 -3.35
CA ASN A 169 17.21 -15.64 -4.47
C ASN A 169 16.37 -15.73 -5.74
N LYS A 170 15.08 -16.00 -5.61
CA LYS A 170 14.16 -16.18 -6.73
C LYS A 170 12.86 -15.41 -6.49
N PRO A 171 12.87 -14.08 -6.61
CA PRO A 171 11.64 -13.32 -6.50
C PRO A 171 10.67 -13.77 -7.60
N PRO A 172 9.36 -13.65 -7.39
CA PRO A 172 8.38 -13.92 -8.43
C PRO A 172 8.66 -13.04 -9.66
N PRO A 173 8.46 -13.54 -10.89
CA PRO A 173 8.70 -12.76 -12.11
C PRO A 173 8.01 -11.39 -12.04
N GLY A 174 8.72 -10.34 -12.46
CA GLY A 174 8.23 -8.96 -12.45
C GLY A 174 8.35 -8.24 -11.09
N PHE A 175 8.49 -8.96 -9.98
CA PHE A 175 8.71 -8.32 -8.69
C PHE A 175 10.17 -7.91 -8.50
N LYS A 176 10.38 -6.63 -8.26
CA LYS A 176 11.70 -6.04 -7.98
C LYS A 176 11.75 -5.53 -6.55
N GLN A 177 12.91 -5.63 -5.92
CA GLN A 177 13.12 -5.01 -4.61
C GLN A 177 13.13 -3.49 -4.77
N VAL A 178 12.23 -2.83 -4.08
CA VAL A 178 12.02 -1.37 -4.16
C VAL A 178 12.41 -0.67 -2.88
N MET A 179 12.49 -1.40 -1.76
CA MET A 179 12.89 -0.84 -0.48
C MET A 179 13.62 -1.89 0.36
N GLN A 180 14.61 -1.42 1.12
CA GLN A 180 15.27 -2.16 2.17
C GLN A 180 15.61 -1.21 3.31
N LEU A 181 15.09 -1.51 4.50
CA LEU A 181 15.33 -0.72 5.70
C LEU A 181 15.74 -1.63 6.85
N ARG A 182 16.66 -1.14 7.68
CA ARG A 182 16.96 -1.74 8.99
C ARG A 182 16.57 -0.74 10.08
N ARG A 183 15.78 -1.18 11.03
CA ARG A 183 15.40 -0.37 12.20
C ARG A 183 15.83 -1.08 13.48
N LYS A 184 16.38 -0.33 14.43
CA LYS A 184 16.51 -0.79 15.81
C LYS A 184 15.17 -0.53 16.51
N ILE A 185 14.64 -1.55 17.18
CA ILE A 185 13.41 -1.48 17.98
C ILE A 185 13.81 -1.68 19.42
N GLY A 186 14.08 -0.56 20.16
CA GLY A 186 14.69 -0.63 21.50
C GLY A 186 16.17 -1.01 21.46
N GLU A 187 16.72 -1.39 22.62
CA GLU A 187 18.17 -1.64 22.75
C GLU A 187 18.64 -2.99 22.17
N GLN A 188 17.76 -3.99 22.13
CA GLN A 188 18.13 -5.37 21.80
C GLN A 188 17.36 -5.96 20.62
N GLN A 189 16.50 -5.19 19.96
CA GLN A 189 15.71 -5.70 18.84
C GLN A 189 16.06 -4.96 17.56
N SER A 190 16.18 -5.69 16.48
CA SER A 190 16.29 -5.13 15.15
C SER A 190 15.26 -5.76 14.23
N ARG A 191 14.74 -4.94 13.32
CA ARG A 191 13.86 -5.36 12.24
C ARG A 191 14.48 -4.98 10.91
N VAL A 192 14.53 -5.92 10.00
CA VAL A 192 14.79 -5.65 8.59
C VAL A 192 13.45 -5.68 7.87
N HIS A 193 13.20 -4.70 7.03
CA HIS A 193 12.03 -4.61 6.18
C HIS A 193 12.47 -4.52 4.72
N LEU A 194 12.07 -5.50 3.92
CA LEU A 194 12.25 -5.52 2.48
C LEU A 194 10.88 -5.35 1.83
N VAL A 195 10.81 -4.60 0.74
CA VAL A 195 9.60 -4.49 -0.07
C VAL A 195 9.93 -4.85 -1.51
N PHE A 196 9.13 -5.76 -2.06
CA PHE A 196 9.13 -6.14 -3.46
C PHE A 196 7.83 -5.68 -4.11
N SER A 197 7.92 -5.25 -5.36
CA SER A 197 6.73 -4.87 -6.11
C SER A 197 6.92 -5.06 -7.60
N ASP A 198 5.80 -5.30 -8.29
CA ASP A 198 5.71 -5.33 -9.74
C ASP A 198 5.14 -4.03 -10.35
N GLY A 199 4.86 -3.04 -9.48
CA GLY A 199 4.22 -1.78 -9.84
C GLY A 199 2.78 -1.66 -9.32
N PHE A 200 2.02 -2.75 -9.27
CA PHE A 200 0.64 -2.79 -8.76
C PHE A 200 0.53 -3.53 -7.43
N ALA A 201 1.06 -4.74 -7.37
CA ALA A 201 1.10 -5.52 -6.14
C ALA A 201 2.38 -5.23 -5.33
N ALA A 202 2.30 -5.32 -4.01
CA ALA A 202 3.43 -5.16 -3.11
C ALA A 202 3.53 -6.32 -2.12
N ILE A 203 4.76 -6.72 -1.81
CA ILE A 203 5.08 -7.76 -0.83
C ILE A 203 6.08 -7.21 0.15
N SER A 204 5.71 -7.16 1.42
CA SER A 204 6.59 -6.77 2.53
C SER A 204 7.14 -7.99 3.23
N ILE A 205 8.44 -7.99 3.50
CA ILE A 205 9.14 -9.02 4.28
C ILE A 205 9.72 -8.35 5.52
N PHE A 206 9.27 -8.77 6.68
CA PHE A 206 9.81 -8.36 7.97
C PHE A 206 10.64 -9.49 8.55
N ILE A 207 11.85 -9.16 9.03
CA ILE A 207 12.77 -10.10 9.66
C ILE A 207 13.12 -9.54 11.02
N ASP A 208 12.66 -10.20 12.06
CA ASP A 208 12.78 -9.79 13.44
C ASP A 208 13.69 -10.71 14.24
N THR A 209 14.51 -10.15 15.13
CA THR A 209 15.40 -10.93 16.02
C THR A 209 14.64 -11.55 17.20
N ARG A 210 13.43 -11.12 17.48
CA ARG A 210 12.56 -11.66 18.53
C ARG A 210 11.15 -11.87 18.01
N SER A 211 10.50 -12.93 18.51
CA SER A 211 9.09 -13.20 18.26
C SER A 211 8.21 -12.12 18.89
N ASN A 212 7.19 -11.69 18.17
CA ASN A 212 6.05 -11.01 18.79
C ASN A 212 5.17 -12.06 19.50
N ASN A 213 4.53 -11.67 20.60
CA ASN A 213 3.51 -12.50 21.24
C ASN A 213 2.47 -12.92 20.20
N GLY A 214 2.28 -14.24 20.05
CA GLY A 214 1.33 -14.79 19.08
C GLY A 214 1.92 -15.18 17.72
N PHE A 215 3.25 -15.18 17.54
CA PHE A 215 3.85 -15.72 16.31
C PHE A 215 3.45 -17.19 16.08
N ARG A 216 2.81 -17.44 14.94
CA ARG A 216 2.46 -18.79 14.48
C ARG A 216 2.99 -18.95 13.07
N ALA A 217 3.85 -19.94 12.85
CA ALA A 217 4.35 -20.28 11.51
C ALA A 217 3.24 -20.78 10.61
N GLY A 218 3.37 -20.55 9.31
CA GLY A 218 2.43 -20.98 8.29
C GLY A 218 1.75 -19.84 7.56
N LEU A 219 0.73 -20.18 6.76
CA LEU A 219 -0.11 -19.25 6.02
C LEU A 219 -1.27 -18.77 6.88
N ALA A 220 -1.59 -17.49 6.77
CA ALA A 220 -2.75 -16.85 7.38
C ALA A 220 -3.31 -15.80 6.42
N LYS A 221 -4.52 -15.29 6.71
CA LYS A 221 -5.13 -14.16 6.01
C LYS A 221 -5.48 -13.09 7.04
N GLU A 222 -5.12 -11.86 6.76
CA GLU A 222 -5.40 -10.69 7.60
C GLU A 222 -6.03 -9.60 6.73
N GLY A 223 -7.38 -9.50 6.74
CA GLY A 223 -8.11 -8.62 5.82
C GLY A 223 -7.90 -9.04 4.36
N SER A 224 -7.46 -8.11 3.52
CA SER A 224 -7.11 -8.35 2.11
C SER A 224 -5.75 -9.03 1.93
N LEU A 225 -4.89 -9.00 2.97
CA LEU A 225 -3.52 -9.47 2.89
C LEU A 225 -3.40 -10.98 3.15
N ASN A 226 -2.63 -11.67 2.33
CA ASN A 226 -2.11 -12.99 2.69
C ASN A 226 -0.80 -12.82 3.45
N VAL A 227 -0.60 -13.63 4.48
CA VAL A 227 0.54 -13.58 5.40
C VAL A 227 1.18 -14.95 5.46
N TYR A 228 2.49 -15.00 5.30
CA TYR A 228 3.29 -16.22 5.51
C TYR A 228 4.34 -15.97 6.58
N ARG A 229 4.40 -16.84 7.58
CA ARG A 229 5.34 -16.73 8.70
C ARG A 229 6.19 -17.99 8.80
N ARG A 230 7.50 -17.80 9.02
CA ARG A 230 8.45 -18.88 9.25
C ARG A 230 9.59 -18.42 10.15
N VAL A 231 10.32 -19.39 10.72
CA VAL A 231 11.61 -19.13 11.36
C VAL A 231 12.72 -19.50 10.37
N LEU A 232 13.73 -18.65 10.27
CA LEU A 232 14.92 -18.85 9.45
C LEU A 232 16.15 -18.37 10.24
N ASP A 233 17.10 -19.25 10.54
CA ASP A 233 18.33 -18.95 11.30
C ASP A 233 18.05 -18.14 12.58
N ASP A 234 17.14 -18.63 13.42
CA ASP A 234 16.67 -18.00 14.67
C ASP A 234 16.06 -16.61 14.50
N GLN A 235 15.70 -16.22 13.26
CA GLN A 235 14.99 -15.01 12.96
C GLN A 235 13.52 -15.31 12.63
N PHE A 236 12.62 -14.41 13.04
CA PHE A 236 11.19 -14.49 12.76
C PHE A 236 10.87 -13.73 11.50
N VAL A 237 10.55 -14.48 10.45
CA VAL A 237 10.21 -13.93 9.14
C VAL A 237 8.70 -13.84 8.99
N THR A 238 8.20 -12.67 8.67
CA THR A 238 6.80 -12.43 8.29
C THR A 238 6.77 -11.82 6.90
N VAL A 239 6.12 -12.49 5.97
CA VAL A 239 5.88 -12.03 4.60
C VAL A 239 4.41 -11.73 4.46
N LEU A 240 4.05 -10.57 3.97
CA LEU A 240 2.66 -10.20 3.73
C LEU A 240 2.52 -9.39 2.44
N GLY A 241 1.35 -9.49 1.81
CA GLY A 241 1.07 -8.76 0.59
C GLY A 241 -0.35 -8.99 0.06
N ASP A 242 -0.77 -8.10 -0.79
CA ASP A 242 -2.00 -8.13 -1.58
C ASP A 242 -1.84 -9.01 -2.83
N VAL A 243 -1.35 -10.20 -2.63
CA VAL A 243 -1.07 -11.21 -3.66
C VAL A 243 -1.58 -12.58 -3.21
N PRO A 244 -1.74 -13.57 -4.12
CA PRO A 244 -2.13 -14.93 -3.73
C PRO A 244 -1.24 -15.54 -2.65
N ALA A 245 -1.82 -16.38 -1.79
CA ALA A 245 -1.12 -17.02 -0.67
C ALA A 245 0.15 -17.79 -1.10
N ASN A 246 0.11 -18.42 -2.28
CA ASN A 246 1.28 -19.09 -2.84
C ASN A 246 2.43 -18.14 -3.14
N THR A 247 2.13 -16.88 -3.48
CA THR A 247 3.15 -15.88 -3.81
C THR A 247 3.90 -15.42 -2.57
N VAL A 248 3.20 -15.10 -1.47
CA VAL A 248 3.87 -14.76 -0.19
C VAL A 248 4.68 -15.93 0.34
N LYS A 249 4.19 -17.17 0.17
CA LYS A 249 4.94 -18.36 0.55
C LYS A 249 6.21 -18.52 -0.30
N ARG A 250 6.09 -18.44 -1.62
CA ARG A 250 7.20 -18.59 -2.56
C ARG A 250 8.33 -17.59 -2.29
N ILE A 251 8.00 -16.32 -2.09
CA ILE A 251 9.02 -15.30 -1.81
C ILE A 251 9.65 -15.52 -0.42
N GLY A 252 8.85 -15.89 0.58
CA GLY A 252 9.34 -16.19 1.91
C GLY A 252 10.27 -17.41 1.93
N ASP A 253 9.96 -18.46 1.17
CA ASP A 253 10.81 -19.66 1.07
C ASP A 253 12.11 -19.40 0.31
N SER A 254 12.15 -18.41 -0.58
CA SER A 254 13.34 -18.02 -1.34
C SER A 254 14.24 -17.00 -0.61
N LEU A 255 13.85 -16.56 0.59
CA LEU A 255 14.68 -15.70 1.43
C LEU A 255 15.83 -16.50 2.03
N VAL A 256 17.03 -15.96 1.89
CA VAL A 256 18.26 -16.53 2.45
C VAL A 256 19.07 -15.44 3.15
N LYS A 257 19.86 -15.85 4.13
CA LYS A 257 20.86 -15.01 4.78
C LYS A 257 22.18 -15.16 4.03
N HIS A 258 22.84 -14.06 3.79
CA HIS A 258 24.15 -14.00 3.12
C HIS A 258 25.27 -14.03 4.15
#